data_76469dc842a337c8d0a59ae0509dc063
#
_entry.id   76469dc842a337c8d0a59ae0509dc063
#
_cell.length_a   1.000
_cell.length_b   1.000
_cell.length_c   1.000
_cell.angle_alpha   90.00
_cell.angle_beta   90.00
_cell.angle_gamma   90.00
#
_symmetry.space_group_name_H-M   'P 1'
#
loop_
_entity.id
_entity.type
_entity.pdbx_description
1 polymer ?
#
loop_
_entity_poly.entity_id
_entity_poly.type
_entity_poly.pdbx_seq_one_letter_code
_entity_poly.pdbx_strand_id
1 'polypeptide(L)'
;KLASQRGIERKKAMKSTGEITFNISQPCSHDIVIPKGCVVATADLVPIRFVTTEDEEISAGNTLVSVYAEAEQAGSNGNIGLSCAVVPVSVPTEIETVTNREKFTGGCDAETDDELRKRIRDTYINTSNGTNAAYYEQLALTVDGVAKASAVGKARGVGTVNVYVTGADASLGTNVVAKVQSLLEKQRELNVDVIVANAQRTACNMSVVAYAEDGYSSSEVKELLKNAFAEYVNSIPIGGTFRLSELGARLID
;
A
#
# COMPACT_ATOMS: atom_id res chain seq x y z
N LYS A 1 8.72 -17.44 -20.52
CA LYS A 1 9.95 -17.33 -21.34
C LYS A 1 10.44 -15.87 -21.51
N LEU A 2 9.58 -14.90 -21.89
CA LEU A 2 10.00 -13.49 -22.08
C LEU A 2 10.40 -12.80 -20.77
N ALA A 3 9.65 -13.05 -19.69
CA ALA A 3 9.94 -12.49 -18.36
C ALA A 3 11.30 -12.98 -17.82
N SER A 4 11.55 -14.29 -17.91
CA SER A 4 12.79 -14.90 -17.41
C SER A 4 14.04 -14.43 -18.16
N GLN A 5 13.92 -14.04 -19.44
CA GLN A 5 15.05 -13.48 -20.21
C GLN A 5 15.50 -12.10 -19.70
N ARG A 6 14.64 -11.38 -18.99
CA ARG A 6 14.94 -10.07 -18.39
C ARG A 6 14.98 -10.09 -16.87
N GLY A 7 14.95 -11.26 -16.24
CA GLY A 7 14.94 -11.37 -14.79
C GLY A 7 13.67 -10.81 -14.14
N ILE A 8 12.55 -10.70 -14.90
CA ILE A 8 11.29 -10.20 -14.36
C ILE A 8 10.56 -11.38 -13.72
N GLU A 9 10.42 -11.32 -12.40
CA GLU A 9 9.61 -12.24 -11.63
C GLU A 9 8.26 -11.62 -11.28
N ARG A 10 7.23 -12.46 -11.09
CA ARG A 10 5.92 -12.03 -10.64
C ARG A 10 6.01 -11.46 -9.22
N LYS A 11 5.39 -10.31 -8.99
CA LYS A 11 5.23 -9.77 -7.64
C LYS A 11 4.34 -10.69 -6.82
N LYS A 12 4.80 -11.06 -5.63
CA LYS A 12 4.07 -11.92 -4.70
C LYS A 12 3.07 -11.09 -3.92
N ALA A 13 2.02 -11.75 -3.40
CA ALA A 13 1.14 -11.13 -2.44
C ALA A 13 1.91 -10.72 -1.18
N MET A 14 1.53 -9.61 -0.59
CA MET A 14 2.10 -9.10 0.66
C MET A 14 1.05 -9.12 1.76
N LYS A 15 1.51 -9.34 2.98
CA LYS A 15 0.67 -9.28 4.18
C LYS A 15 0.48 -7.83 4.61
N SER A 16 -0.70 -7.51 5.12
CA SER A 16 -0.90 -6.25 5.84
C SER A 16 -0.28 -6.30 7.22
N THR A 17 0.16 -5.17 7.71
CA THR A 17 0.76 -4.98 9.02
C THR A 17 0.06 -3.85 9.78
N GLY A 18 0.06 -3.92 11.09
CA GLY A 18 -0.54 -2.93 11.97
C GLY A 18 -0.32 -3.30 13.43
N GLU A 19 -0.99 -2.61 14.33
CA GLU A 19 -0.91 -2.86 15.77
C GLU A 19 -2.25 -3.38 16.32
N ILE A 20 -2.18 -4.35 17.22
CA ILE A 20 -3.31 -4.84 18.01
C ILE A 20 -3.11 -4.41 19.45
N THR A 21 -4.12 -3.80 20.03
CA THR A 21 -4.17 -3.42 21.44
C THR A 21 -4.91 -4.50 22.21
N PHE A 22 -4.24 -5.07 23.20
CA PHE A 22 -4.79 -6.02 24.18
C PHE A 22 -5.15 -5.26 25.44
N ASN A 23 -6.35 -5.50 25.99
CA ASN A 23 -6.85 -4.80 27.16
C ASN A 23 -7.36 -5.79 28.22
N ILE A 24 -7.20 -5.35 29.48
CA ILE A 24 -7.78 -5.94 30.68
C ILE A 24 -8.59 -4.88 31.44
N SER A 25 -9.68 -5.25 32.11
CA SER A 25 -10.57 -4.31 32.78
C SER A 25 -9.97 -3.70 34.03
N GLN A 26 -9.08 -4.41 34.71
CA GLN A 26 -8.44 -3.94 35.94
C GLN A 26 -6.95 -4.17 35.92
N PRO A 27 -6.13 -3.27 36.44
CA PRO A 27 -4.69 -3.45 36.55
C PRO A 27 -4.32 -4.73 37.29
N CYS A 28 -3.45 -5.54 36.71
CA CYS A 28 -2.93 -6.74 37.38
C CYS A 28 -1.79 -6.41 38.34
N SER A 29 -1.56 -7.30 39.29
CA SER A 29 -0.44 -7.22 40.24
C SER A 29 0.87 -7.83 39.71
N HIS A 30 0.85 -8.42 38.51
CA HIS A 30 1.99 -9.05 37.81
C HIS A 30 1.96 -8.72 36.33
N ASP A 31 3.09 -8.91 35.67
CA ASP A 31 3.21 -8.69 34.24
C ASP A 31 2.50 -9.80 33.46
N ILE A 32 1.72 -9.43 32.44
CA ILE A 32 1.04 -10.37 31.54
C ILE A 32 1.77 -10.34 30.21
N VAL A 33 2.40 -11.45 29.84
CA VAL A 33 3.13 -11.58 28.58
C VAL A 33 2.16 -11.89 27.45
N ILE A 34 2.22 -11.12 26.38
CA ILE A 34 1.58 -11.39 25.09
C ILE A 34 2.65 -11.98 24.17
N PRO A 35 2.69 -13.31 24.01
CA PRO A 35 3.73 -13.91 23.20
C PRO A 35 3.53 -13.64 21.70
N LYS A 36 4.60 -13.63 20.97
CA LYS A 36 4.58 -13.76 19.53
C LYS A 36 3.76 -14.97 19.10
N GLY A 37 2.93 -14.80 18.07
CA GLY A 37 2.05 -15.87 17.58
C GLY A 37 0.65 -15.86 18.18
N CYS A 38 0.30 -14.88 19.01
CA CYS A 38 -1.09 -14.66 19.40
C CYS A 38 -1.94 -14.33 18.17
N VAL A 39 -3.15 -14.90 18.13
CA VAL A 39 -4.06 -14.76 16.98
C VAL A 39 -5.30 -13.97 17.38
N VAL A 40 -5.58 -12.93 16.61
CA VAL A 40 -6.80 -12.13 16.69
C VAL A 40 -7.49 -12.13 15.33
N ALA A 41 -8.82 -12.05 15.29
CA ALA A 41 -9.59 -12.10 14.05
C ALA A 41 -10.61 -10.97 13.96
N THR A 42 -11.09 -10.72 12.73
CA THR A 42 -12.26 -9.88 12.50
C THR A 42 -13.55 -10.65 12.86
N ALA A 43 -14.64 -9.92 13.09
CA ALA A 43 -15.96 -10.50 13.41
C ALA A 43 -16.80 -10.82 12.16
N ASP A 44 -16.20 -10.81 10.98
CA ASP A 44 -16.87 -11.05 9.71
C ASP A 44 -17.26 -12.52 9.51
N LEU A 45 -18.17 -12.80 8.56
CA LEU A 45 -18.56 -14.18 8.17
C LEU A 45 -17.35 -15.01 7.70
N VAL A 46 -16.39 -14.38 7.05
CA VAL A 46 -15.10 -14.97 6.72
C VAL A 46 -14.04 -14.20 7.51
N PRO A 47 -13.65 -14.67 8.70
CA PRO A 47 -12.77 -13.94 9.59
C PRO A 47 -11.36 -13.85 9.00
N ILE A 48 -10.80 -12.66 9.03
CA ILE A 48 -9.41 -12.39 8.69
C ILE A 48 -8.59 -12.46 9.97
N ARG A 49 -7.53 -13.25 9.95
CA ARG A 49 -6.68 -13.50 11.13
C ARG A 49 -5.41 -12.69 11.07
N PHE A 50 -5.01 -12.19 12.21
CA PHE A 50 -3.78 -11.44 12.45
C PHE A 50 -2.97 -12.09 13.54
N VAL A 51 -1.65 -12.13 13.36
CA VAL A 51 -0.72 -12.83 14.24
C VAL A 51 0.31 -11.82 14.76
N THR A 52 0.54 -11.80 16.07
CA THR A 52 1.56 -10.93 16.68
C THR A 52 2.96 -11.35 16.22
N THR A 53 3.81 -10.38 15.92
CA THR A 53 5.15 -10.61 15.34
C THR A 53 6.27 -10.55 16.38
N GLU A 54 5.98 -10.06 17.59
CA GLU A 54 6.91 -9.88 18.69
C GLU A 54 6.25 -10.19 20.03
N ASP A 55 7.07 -10.40 21.05
CA ASP A 55 6.64 -10.55 22.42
C ASP A 55 6.53 -9.18 23.06
N GLU A 56 5.43 -8.92 23.75
CA GLU A 56 5.20 -7.70 24.52
C GLU A 56 4.53 -8.05 25.85
N GLU A 57 4.52 -7.12 26.80
CA GLU A 57 3.91 -7.35 28.14
C GLU A 57 3.03 -6.19 28.60
N ILE A 58 1.93 -6.50 29.26
CA ILE A 58 1.20 -5.54 30.07
C ILE A 58 1.89 -5.53 31.43
N SER A 59 2.69 -4.52 31.70
CA SER A 59 3.39 -4.37 32.98
C SER A 59 2.40 -4.19 34.13
N ALA A 60 2.77 -4.66 35.31
CA ALA A 60 1.97 -4.53 36.54
C ALA A 60 1.50 -3.06 36.74
N GLY A 61 0.21 -2.89 37.03
CA GLY A 61 -0.43 -1.61 37.15
C GLY A 61 -0.97 -0.97 35.89
N ASN A 62 -0.65 -1.51 34.72
CA ASN A 62 -1.22 -1.09 33.43
C ASN A 62 -2.43 -1.94 33.05
N THR A 63 -3.23 -1.46 32.09
CA THR A 63 -4.44 -2.14 31.61
C THR A 63 -4.41 -2.48 30.13
N LEU A 64 -3.37 -2.05 29.40
CA LEU A 64 -3.28 -2.29 27.96
C LEU A 64 -1.82 -2.33 27.46
N VAL A 65 -1.64 -3.00 26.33
CA VAL A 65 -0.41 -2.95 25.52
C VAL A 65 -0.78 -3.02 24.04
N SER A 66 0.00 -2.36 23.18
CA SER A 66 -0.12 -2.50 21.73
C SER A 66 1.05 -3.31 21.20
N VAL A 67 0.77 -4.29 20.35
CA VAL A 67 1.74 -5.25 19.82
C VAL A 67 1.65 -5.23 18.30
N TYR A 68 2.80 -5.23 17.62
CA TYR A 68 2.85 -5.35 16.17
C TYR A 68 2.33 -6.72 15.71
N ALA A 69 1.50 -6.68 14.67
CA ALA A 69 0.89 -7.87 14.09
C ALA A 69 0.88 -7.81 12.56
N GLU A 70 0.85 -8.96 11.93
CA GLU A 70 0.67 -9.13 10.49
C GLU A 70 -0.53 -10.00 10.18
N ALA A 71 -1.15 -9.83 9.01
CA ALA A 71 -2.19 -10.75 8.55
C ALA A 71 -1.61 -12.17 8.40
N GLU A 72 -2.38 -13.19 8.76
CA GLU A 72 -1.96 -14.60 8.58
C GLU A 72 -1.78 -14.91 7.10
N GLN A 73 -2.66 -14.40 6.26
CA GLN A 73 -2.61 -14.57 4.81
C GLN A 73 -2.22 -13.26 4.11
N ALA A 74 -1.41 -13.38 3.07
CA ALA A 74 -1.07 -12.25 2.21
C ALA A 74 -2.24 -11.94 1.27
N GLY A 75 -2.46 -10.66 1.02
CA GLY A 75 -3.52 -10.17 0.14
C GLY A 75 -4.08 -8.82 0.60
N SER A 76 -4.80 -8.17 -0.29
CA SER A 76 -5.47 -6.89 -0.04
C SER A 76 -6.57 -6.98 1.03
N ASN A 77 -7.16 -8.16 1.21
CA ASN A 77 -8.20 -8.41 2.22
C ASN A 77 -7.71 -8.14 3.66
N GLY A 78 -6.40 -8.28 3.91
CA GLY A 78 -5.80 -7.96 5.20
C GLY A 78 -5.79 -6.47 5.55
N ASN A 79 -6.10 -5.57 4.61
CA ASN A 79 -6.20 -4.14 4.88
C ASN A 79 -7.55 -3.83 5.52
N ILE A 80 -7.57 -3.79 6.84
CA ILE A 80 -8.79 -3.53 7.62
C ILE A 80 -8.81 -2.13 8.23
N GLY A 81 -10.02 -1.64 8.48
CA GLY A 81 -10.26 -0.36 9.15
C GLY A 81 -9.93 -0.39 10.64
N LEU A 82 -10.27 0.69 11.32
CA LEU A 82 -10.18 0.80 12.77
C LEU A 82 -11.19 -0.13 13.44
N SER A 83 -10.81 -0.69 14.59
CA SER A 83 -11.70 -1.51 15.44
C SER A 83 -12.37 -2.69 14.72
N CYS A 84 -11.69 -3.28 13.74
CA CYS A 84 -12.18 -4.45 13.02
C CYS A 84 -11.62 -5.77 13.57
N ALA A 85 -10.39 -5.78 14.07
CA ALA A 85 -9.77 -6.96 14.71
C ALA A 85 -10.17 -7.01 16.19
N VAL A 86 -11.32 -7.63 16.48
CA VAL A 86 -11.96 -7.57 17.80
C VAL A 86 -12.24 -8.94 18.43
N VAL A 87 -11.91 -10.04 17.74
CA VAL A 87 -12.16 -11.41 18.21
C VAL A 87 -10.85 -12.04 18.67
N PRO A 88 -10.66 -12.29 19.98
CA PRO A 88 -9.51 -13.06 20.46
C PRO A 88 -9.66 -14.53 20.06
N VAL A 89 -8.68 -15.10 19.36
CA VAL A 89 -8.70 -16.51 18.91
C VAL A 89 -7.72 -17.35 19.71
N SER A 90 -6.49 -16.89 19.84
CA SER A 90 -5.46 -17.54 20.64
C SER A 90 -4.66 -16.47 21.36
N VAL A 91 -5.10 -16.12 22.54
CA VAL A 91 -4.50 -15.07 23.40
C VAL A 91 -4.42 -15.58 24.84
N PRO A 92 -3.58 -14.99 25.71
CA PRO A 92 -3.58 -15.29 27.15
C PRO A 92 -4.96 -15.12 27.77
N THR A 93 -5.27 -15.97 28.76
CA THR A 93 -6.62 -16.05 29.39
C THR A 93 -7.00 -14.79 30.16
N GLU A 94 -6.03 -13.98 30.55
CA GLU A 94 -6.19 -12.73 31.27
C GLU A 94 -6.68 -11.60 30.36
N ILE A 95 -6.53 -11.72 29.05
CA ILE A 95 -6.96 -10.70 28.08
C ILE A 95 -8.47 -10.76 27.89
N GLU A 96 -9.15 -9.65 28.17
CA GLU A 96 -10.60 -9.58 28.07
C GLU A 96 -11.07 -9.04 26.71
N THR A 97 -10.37 -8.04 26.17
CA THR A 97 -10.73 -7.44 24.88
C THR A 97 -9.51 -7.15 24.05
N VAL A 98 -9.69 -7.24 22.72
CA VAL A 98 -8.69 -6.91 21.73
C VAL A 98 -9.28 -5.95 20.71
N THR A 99 -8.47 -5.03 20.18
CA THR A 99 -8.89 -4.12 19.11
C THR A 99 -7.66 -3.60 18.36
N ASN A 100 -7.86 -3.15 17.13
CA ASN A 100 -6.87 -2.36 16.42
C ASN A 100 -7.27 -0.88 16.43
N ARG A 101 -6.41 -0.04 16.98
CA ARG A 101 -6.61 1.42 17.07
C ARG A 101 -6.20 2.14 15.79
N GLU A 102 -5.38 1.51 14.98
CA GLU A 102 -4.96 1.99 13.67
C GLU A 102 -5.36 1.00 12.57
N LYS A 103 -5.33 1.45 11.33
CA LYS A 103 -5.64 0.60 10.18
C LYS A 103 -4.50 -0.37 9.92
N PHE A 104 -4.83 -1.59 9.56
CA PHE A 104 -3.87 -2.49 8.93
C PHE A 104 -3.71 -2.10 7.46
N THR A 105 -2.47 -1.98 7.01
CA THR A 105 -2.12 -1.51 5.66
C THR A 105 -0.96 -2.29 5.08
N GLY A 106 -0.70 -2.13 3.77
CA GLY A 106 0.43 -2.77 3.08
C GLY A 106 0.13 -4.14 2.51
N GLY A 107 -1.07 -4.69 2.78
CA GLY A 107 -1.52 -5.92 2.13
C GLY A 107 -1.78 -5.68 0.64
N CYS A 108 -1.28 -6.55 -0.21
CA CYS A 108 -1.59 -6.54 -1.64
C CYS A 108 -1.66 -7.94 -2.20
N ASP A 109 -2.47 -8.11 -3.24
CA ASP A 109 -2.61 -9.39 -3.93
C ASP A 109 -1.40 -9.67 -4.83
N ALA A 110 -1.23 -10.93 -5.18
CA ALA A 110 -0.23 -11.31 -6.16
C ALA A 110 -0.55 -10.68 -7.52
N GLU A 111 0.49 -10.21 -8.21
CA GLU A 111 0.36 -9.66 -9.55
C GLU A 111 -0.38 -10.62 -10.48
N THR A 112 -1.40 -10.15 -11.15
CA THR A 112 -2.17 -10.92 -12.14
C THR A 112 -1.36 -11.16 -13.42
N ASP A 113 -1.83 -12.08 -14.25
CA ASP A 113 -1.18 -12.36 -15.55
C ASP A 113 -1.20 -11.14 -16.46
N ASP A 114 -2.25 -10.35 -16.43
CA ASP A 114 -2.40 -9.18 -17.30
C ASP A 114 -1.52 -8.02 -16.82
N GLU A 115 -1.40 -7.81 -15.51
CA GLU A 115 -0.47 -6.85 -14.94
C GLU A 115 0.98 -7.22 -15.24
N LEU A 116 1.34 -8.49 -15.08
CA LEU A 116 2.66 -8.99 -15.45
C LEU A 116 2.94 -8.80 -16.94
N ARG A 117 1.98 -9.11 -17.82
CA ARG A 117 2.11 -8.89 -19.27
C ARG A 117 2.27 -7.41 -19.59
N LYS A 118 1.50 -6.55 -18.94
CA LYS A 118 1.62 -5.09 -19.08
C LYS A 118 3.02 -4.64 -18.68
N ARG A 119 3.49 -5.03 -17.49
CA ARG A 119 4.82 -4.67 -16.97
C ARG A 119 5.95 -5.17 -17.89
N ILE A 120 5.85 -6.39 -18.42
CA ILE A 120 6.80 -6.89 -19.41
C ILE A 120 6.78 -6.00 -20.66
N ARG A 121 5.59 -5.67 -21.20
CA ARG A 121 5.44 -4.82 -22.37
C ARG A 121 6.04 -3.44 -22.14
N ASP A 122 5.74 -2.82 -21.00
CA ASP A 122 6.26 -1.50 -20.65
C ASP A 122 7.79 -1.49 -20.57
N THR A 123 8.39 -2.58 -20.12
CA THR A 123 9.86 -2.75 -20.11
C THR A 123 10.46 -2.82 -21.53
N TYR A 124 9.69 -3.30 -22.53
CA TYR A 124 10.13 -3.29 -23.93
C TYR A 124 9.92 -1.92 -24.61
N ILE A 125 8.84 -1.22 -24.27
CA ILE A 125 8.52 0.11 -24.83
C ILE A 125 9.44 1.17 -24.24
N ASN A 126 9.63 1.15 -22.93
CA ASN A 126 10.51 2.06 -22.20
C ASN A 126 11.90 1.47 -22.07
N THR A 127 12.68 1.54 -23.15
CA THR A 127 14.05 1.02 -23.14
C THR A 127 14.90 1.83 -22.20
N SER A 128 15.17 1.27 -21.04
CA SER A 128 16.11 1.82 -20.06
C SER A 128 17.53 1.71 -20.63
N ASN A 129 18.21 2.85 -20.76
CA ASN A 129 19.59 2.92 -21.27
C ASN A 129 20.61 3.30 -20.20
N GLY A 130 20.22 3.23 -18.94
CA GLY A 130 21.07 3.57 -17.78
C GLY A 130 21.12 5.06 -17.43
N THR A 131 20.72 5.95 -18.33
CA THR A 131 20.89 7.41 -18.18
C THR A 131 19.59 8.20 -18.22
N ASN A 132 18.49 7.58 -18.63
CA ASN A 132 17.21 8.27 -18.82
C ASN A 132 16.28 8.13 -17.61
N ALA A 133 15.23 8.95 -17.53
CA ALA A 133 14.24 8.92 -16.45
C ALA A 133 13.63 7.52 -16.28
N ALA A 134 13.33 6.83 -17.40
CA ALA A 134 12.76 5.49 -17.40
C ALA A 134 13.64 4.46 -16.66
N TYR A 135 14.95 4.63 -16.67
CA TYR A 135 15.88 3.77 -15.93
C TYR A 135 15.65 3.88 -14.42
N TYR A 136 15.63 5.09 -13.88
CA TYR A 136 15.41 5.33 -12.46
C TYR A 136 14.00 4.92 -12.02
N GLU A 137 12.99 5.16 -12.85
CA GLU A 137 11.61 4.75 -12.60
C GLU A 137 11.47 3.23 -12.54
N GLN A 138 12.04 2.51 -13.51
CA GLN A 138 12.00 1.04 -13.54
C GLN A 138 12.73 0.44 -12.33
N LEU A 139 13.89 0.97 -11.97
CA LEU A 139 14.60 0.52 -10.77
C LEU A 139 13.79 0.75 -9.51
N ALA A 140 13.16 1.92 -9.35
CA ALA A 140 12.33 2.20 -8.20
C ALA A 140 11.12 1.24 -8.12
N LEU A 141 10.52 0.90 -9.26
CA LEU A 141 9.40 -0.03 -9.35
C LEU A 141 9.76 -1.50 -9.05
N THR A 142 11.06 -1.86 -9.00
CA THR A 142 11.48 -3.21 -8.58
C THR A 142 11.37 -3.42 -7.08
N VAL A 143 11.32 -2.35 -6.30
CA VAL A 143 11.22 -2.42 -4.83
C VAL A 143 9.77 -2.73 -4.44
N ASP A 144 9.60 -3.74 -3.60
CA ASP A 144 8.29 -4.13 -3.09
C ASP A 144 7.62 -2.98 -2.34
N GLY A 145 6.32 -2.80 -2.59
CA GLY A 145 5.52 -1.71 -2.05
C GLY A 145 5.46 -0.46 -2.93
N VAL A 146 6.38 -0.26 -3.87
CA VAL A 146 6.31 0.86 -4.83
C VAL A 146 5.32 0.54 -5.95
N ALA A 147 4.25 1.32 -6.03
CA ALA A 147 3.22 1.18 -7.08
C ALA A 147 3.48 2.09 -8.28
N LYS A 148 3.94 3.32 -8.03
CA LYS A 148 4.27 4.29 -9.08
C LYS A 148 5.57 5.00 -8.74
N ALA A 149 6.34 5.33 -9.78
CA ALA A 149 7.55 6.13 -9.69
C ALA A 149 7.60 7.14 -10.83
N SER A 150 8.21 8.30 -10.59
CA SER A 150 8.47 9.31 -11.62
C SER A 150 9.82 9.97 -11.34
N ALA A 151 10.67 10.00 -12.35
CA ALA A 151 12.01 10.57 -12.25
C ALA A 151 12.08 11.92 -13.00
N VAL A 152 12.52 12.95 -12.29
CA VAL A 152 12.69 14.30 -12.82
C VAL A 152 14.16 14.66 -12.85
N GLY A 153 14.71 14.72 -14.05
CA GLY A 153 16.08 15.16 -14.27
C GLY A 153 16.25 16.67 -14.07
N LYS A 154 17.43 17.10 -13.60
CA LYS A 154 17.78 18.50 -13.35
C LYS A 154 16.90 19.21 -12.30
N ALA A 155 16.20 18.46 -11.46
CA ALA A 155 15.29 19.03 -10.46
C ALA A 155 15.95 20.00 -9.48
N ARG A 156 17.24 19.82 -9.20
CA ARG A 156 18.07 20.64 -8.30
C ARG A 156 19.26 21.26 -9.02
N GLY A 157 19.31 21.20 -10.36
CA GLY A 157 20.41 21.65 -11.19
C GLY A 157 21.02 20.53 -12.05
N VAL A 158 22.04 20.86 -12.82
CA VAL A 158 22.73 19.90 -13.71
C VAL A 158 23.32 18.74 -12.88
N GLY A 159 23.20 17.53 -13.37
CA GLY A 159 23.70 16.33 -12.68
C GLY A 159 22.80 15.82 -11.54
N THR A 160 21.58 16.29 -11.42
CA THR A 160 20.66 15.86 -10.35
C THR A 160 19.41 15.19 -10.90
N VAL A 161 18.91 14.16 -10.18
CA VAL A 161 17.65 13.46 -10.46
C VAL A 161 16.86 13.35 -9.17
N ASN A 162 15.61 13.76 -9.18
CA ASN A 162 14.68 13.47 -8.10
C ASN A 162 13.74 12.34 -8.56
N VAL A 163 13.61 11.31 -7.74
CA VAL A 163 12.70 10.19 -7.98
C VAL A 163 11.57 10.25 -6.96
N TYR A 164 10.37 10.46 -7.45
CA TYR A 164 9.16 10.48 -6.62
C TYR A 164 8.47 9.13 -6.68
N VAL A 165 8.19 8.55 -5.52
CA VAL A 165 7.59 7.22 -5.39
C VAL A 165 6.32 7.26 -4.56
N THR A 166 5.38 6.35 -4.83
CA THR A 166 4.18 6.18 -4.01
C THR A 166 3.74 4.72 -3.99
N GLY A 167 3.13 4.31 -2.88
CA GLY A 167 2.41 3.04 -2.79
C GLY A 167 1.06 3.09 -3.52
N ALA A 168 0.33 1.97 -3.56
CA ALA A 168 -0.97 1.89 -4.22
C ALA A 168 -1.99 2.83 -3.57
N ASP A 169 -2.15 2.76 -2.25
CA ASP A 169 -3.21 3.46 -1.52
C ASP A 169 -2.69 4.53 -0.56
N ALA A 170 -1.40 4.53 -0.24
CA ALA A 170 -0.80 5.43 0.73
C ALA A 170 0.63 5.84 0.38
N SER A 171 1.13 6.86 1.05
CA SER A 171 2.55 7.18 1.05
C SER A 171 3.35 5.98 1.58
N LEU A 172 4.52 5.76 1.01
CA LEU A 172 5.41 4.70 1.45
C LEU A 172 6.01 5.02 2.81
N GLY A 173 6.20 3.99 3.62
CA GLY A 173 6.96 4.10 4.86
C GLY A 173 8.42 4.52 4.59
N THR A 174 9.04 5.19 5.55
CA THR A 174 10.44 5.67 5.45
C THR A 174 11.42 4.55 5.09
N ASN A 175 11.18 3.34 5.59
CA ASN A 175 12.00 2.17 5.29
C ASN A 175 11.99 1.78 3.80
N VAL A 176 10.83 1.89 3.13
CA VAL A 176 10.71 1.56 1.71
C VAL A 176 11.41 2.63 0.87
N VAL A 177 11.20 3.92 1.20
CA VAL A 177 11.89 5.03 0.55
C VAL A 177 13.41 4.90 0.69
N ALA A 178 13.91 4.53 1.88
CA ALA A 178 15.32 4.29 2.12
C ALA A 178 15.88 3.11 1.31
N LYS A 179 15.09 2.04 1.13
CA LYS A 179 15.47 0.91 0.26
C LYS A 179 15.59 1.35 -1.20
N VAL A 180 14.64 2.15 -1.70
CA VAL A 180 14.70 2.71 -3.07
C VAL A 180 15.94 3.60 -3.20
N GLN A 181 16.18 4.51 -2.26
CA GLN A 181 17.37 5.37 -2.26
C GLN A 181 18.66 4.56 -2.33
N SER A 182 18.81 3.56 -1.46
CA SER A 182 20.00 2.68 -1.43
C SER A 182 20.20 1.91 -2.74
N LEU A 183 19.10 1.47 -3.37
CA LEU A 183 19.15 0.77 -4.66
C LEU A 183 19.64 1.70 -5.76
N LEU A 184 19.03 2.90 -5.85
CA LEU A 184 19.38 3.89 -6.87
C LEU A 184 20.83 4.40 -6.70
N GLU A 185 21.28 4.64 -5.47
CA GLU A 185 22.67 5.03 -5.17
C GLU A 185 23.69 4.00 -5.68
N LYS A 186 23.39 2.72 -5.59
CA LYS A 186 24.29 1.66 -6.07
C LYS A 186 24.33 1.56 -7.59
N GLN A 187 23.29 2.01 -8.27
CA GLN A 187 23.15 1.81 -9.72
C GLN A 187 23.15 3.11 -10.52
N ARG A 188 23.22 4.27 -9.86
CA ARG A 188 23.32 5.57 -10.53
C ARG A 188 24.68 5.74 -11.26
N GLU A 189 24.69 6.62 -12.22
CA GLU A 189 25.95 7.08 -12.81
C GLU A 189 26.78 7.89 -11.81
N LEU A 190 28.10 7.87 -12.00
CA LEU A 190 29.05 8.54 -11.09
C LEU A 190 28.78 10.03 -10.92
N ASN A 191 28.31 10.71 -11.96
CA ASN A 191 28.09 12.15 -11.99
C ASN A 191 26.66 12.58 -11.71
N VAL A 192 25.79 11.66 -11.28
CA VAL A 192 24.38 11.92 -11.02
C VAL A 192 24.11 11.85 -9.53
N ASP A 193 23.56 12.91 -8.97
CA ASP A 193 23.07 12.95 -7.59
C ASP A 193 21.56 12.64 -7.57
N VAL A 194 21.19 11.55 -6.90
CA VAL A 194 19.81 11.04 -6.87
C VAL A 194 19.19 11.22 -5.49
N ILE A 195 18.01 11.81 -5.44
CA ILE A 195 17.18 11.88 -4.22
C ILE A 195 15.85 11.20 -4.46
N VAL A 196 15.46 10.32 -3.53
CA VAL A 196 14.14 9.68 -3.51
C VAL A 196 13.26 10.35 -2.47
N ALA A 197 12.03 10.65 -2.85
CA ALA A 197 11.02 11.23 -1.97
C ALA A 197 9.65 10.61 -2.22
N ASN A 198 8.79 10.59 -1.19
CA ASN A 198 7.38 10.28 -1.40
C ASN A 198 6.73 11.36 -2.28
N ALA A 199 5.90 10.93 -3.24
CA ALA A 199 5.05 11.83 -3.98
C ALA A 199 4.04 12.48 -3.03
N GLN A 200 3.87 13.80 -3.13
CA GLN A 200 2.84 14.50 -2.38
C GLN A 200 1.47 14.21 -2.97
N ARG A 201 0.52 13.89 -2.12
CA ARG A 201 -0.87 13.67 -2.51
C ARG A 201 -1.66 14.95 -2.38
N THR A 202 -2.38 15.28 -3.43
CA THR A 202 -3.34 16.40 -3.43
C THR A 202 -4.75 15.81 -3.44
N ALA A 203 -5.57 16.22 -2.49
CA ALA A 203 -6.98 15.83 -2.48
C ALA A 203 -7.69 16.48 -3.67
N CYS A 204 -8.41 15.67 -4.45
CA CYS A 204 -9.24 16.13 -5.54
C CYS A 204 -10.71 15.89 -5.14
N ASN A 205 -11.42 16.99 -4.81
CA ASN A 205 -12.84 16.94 -4.51
C ASN A 205 -13.62 17.29 -5.79
N MET A 206 -14.58 16.43 -6.13
CA MET A 206 -15.42 16.62 -7.31
C MET A 206 -16.89 16.52 -6.91
N SER A 207 -17.72 17.37 -7.50
CA SER A 207 -19.18 17.29 -7.42
C SER A 207 -19.72 17.02 -8.82
N VAL A 208 -20.51 15.95 -8.94
CA VAL A 208 -21.13 15.54 -10.20
C VAL A 208 -22.63 15.44 -9.98
N VAL A 209 -23.40 15.99 -10.90
CA VAL A 209 -24.83 15.79 -11.02
C VAL A 209 -25.08 14.86 -12.20
N ALA A 210 -25.65 13.70 -11.92
CA ALA A 210 -25.98 12.69 -12.93
C ALA A 210 -27.45 12.31 -12.82
N TYR A 211 -28.06 12.01 -13.94
CA TYR A 211 -29.42 11.48 -14.03
C TYR A 211 -29.34 10.03 -14.46
N ALA A 212 -30.01 9.15 -13.69
CA ALA A 212 -30.10 7.75 -14.06
C ALA A 212 -31.06 7.58 -15.23
N GLU A 213 -30.67 6.77 -16.22
CA GLU A 213 -31.60 6.30 -17.26
C GLU A 213 -32.53 5.23 -16.71
N ASP A 214 -33.61 4.99 -17.45
CA ASP A 214 -34.61 3.95 -17.10
C ASP A 214 -33.93 2.58 -16.99
N GLY A 215 -34.08 1.95 -15.83
CA GLY A 215 -33.51 0.63 -15.53
C GLY A 215 -32.30 0.64 -14.55
N TYR A 216 -31.76 1.80 -14.24
CA TYR A 216 -30.67 1.92 -13.25
C TYR A 216 -31.17 2.59 -11.97
N SER A 217 -30.74 2.07 -10.83
CA SER A 217 -30.99 2.73 -9.55
C SER A 217 -29.96 3.87 -9.31
N SER A 218 -30.35 4.90 -8.59
CA SER A 218 -29.45 6.01 -8.23
C SER A 218 -28.20 5.55 -7.45
N SER A 219 -28.28 4.44 -6.73
CA SER A 219 -27.15 3.85 -6.00
C SER A 219 -26.15 3.19 -6.93
N GLU A 220 -26.61 2.48 -7.95
CA GLU A 220 -25.75 1.86 -8.97
C GLU A 220 -25.01 2.90 -9.78
N VAL A 221 -25.69 3.94 -10.26
CA VAL A 221 -25.08 5.07 -10.97
C VAL A 221 -24.00 5.74 -10.11
N LYS A 222 -24.28 5.96 -8.82
CA LYS A 222 -23.31 6.56 -7.89
C LYS A 222 -22.05 5.71 -7.75
N GLU A 223 -22.17 4.40 -7.65
CA GLU A 223 -21.01 3.50 -7.54
C GLU A 223 -20.23 3.42 -8.87
N LEU A 224 -20.91 3.37 -10.02
CA LEU A 224 -20.26 3.43 -11.34
C LEU A 224 -19.43 4.72 -11.50
N LEU A 225 -20.02 5.87 -11.15
CA LEU A 225 -19.33 7.16 -11.22
C LEU A 225 -18.10 7.21 -10.30
N LYS A 226 -18.21 6.68 -9.08
CA LYS A 226 -17.06 6.61 -8.15
C LYS A 226 -15.95 5.74 -8.70
N ASN A 227 -16.29 4.57 -9.26
CA ASN A 227 -15.32 3.64 -9.81
C ASN A 227 -14.61 4.24 -11.04
N ALA A 228 -15.37 4.84 -11.97
CA ALA A 228 -14.82 5.51 -13.14
C ALA A 228 -13.89 6.69 -12.75
N PHE A 229 -14.30 7.47 -11.73
CA PHE A 229 -13.47 8.54 -11.20
C PHE A 229 -12.17 8.01 -10.56
N ALA A 230 -12.27 6.97 -9.74
CA ALA A 230 -11.11 6.36 -9.09
C ALA A 230 -10.15 5.76 -10.13
N GLU A 231 -10.68 5.09 -11.14
CA GLU A 231 -9.89 4.53 -12.24
C GLU A 231 -9.16 5.63 -13.02
N TYR A 232 -9.85 6.72 -13.36
CA TYR A 232 -9.24 7.85 -14.04
C TYR A 232 -8.11 8.47 -13.21
N VAL A 233 -8.36 8.79 -11.93
CA VAL A 233 -7.36 9.38 -11.03
C VAL A 233 -6.16 8.44 -10.89
N ASN A 234 -6.40 7.14 -10.75
CA ASN A 234 -5.34 6.14 -10.66
C ASN A 234 -4.55 5.97 -11.97
N SER A 235 -5.13 6.31 -13.12
CA SER A 235 -4.42 6.27 -14.40
C SER A 235 -3.45 7.43 -14.60
N ILE A 236 -3.59 8.54 -13.84
CA ILE A 236 -2.72 9.70 -13.94
C ILE A 236 -1.33 9.37 -13.35
N PRO A 237 -0.24 9.60 -14.09
CA PRO A 237 1.12 9.41 -13.55
C PRO A 237 1.46 10.49 -12.50
N ILE A 238 2.48 10.23 -11.68
CA ILE A 238 2.99 11.23 -10.74
C ILE A 238 3.44 12.49 -11.51
N GLY A 239 2.96 13.66 -11.09
CA GLY A 239 3.21 14.92 -11.79
C GLY A 239 2.37 15.13 -13.07
N GLY A 240 1.46 14.20 -13.38
CA GLY A 240 0.52 14.31 -14.48
C GLY A 240 -0.56 15.37 -14.23
N THR A 241 -1.19 15.81 -15.31
CA THR A 241 -2.25 16.83 -15.26
C THR A 241 -3.62 16.16 -15.21
N PHE A 242 -4.44 16.55 -14.24
CA PHE A 242 -5.85 16.18 -14.21
C PHE A 242 -6.61 16.99 -15.28
N ARG A 243 -7.30 16.31 -16.19
CA ARG A 243 -8.08 16.91 -17.26
C ARG A 243 -9.54 16.55 -17.15
N LEU A 244 -10.37 17.57 -16.89
CA LEU A 244 -11.81 17.38 -16.72
C LEU A 244 -12.49 16.83 -18.00
N SER A 245 -11.98 17.20 -19.18
CA SER A 245 -12.50 16.70 -20.47
C SER A 245 -12.29 15.19 -20.65
N GLU A 246 -11.15 14.67 -20.23
CA GLU A 246 -10.86 13.22 -20.30
C GLU A 246 -11.73 12.43 -19.30
N LEU A 247 -11.93 12.99 -18.11
CA LEU A 247 -12.85 12.40 -17.14
C LEU A 247 -14.29 12.42 -17.69
N GLY A 248 -14.74 13.56 -18.25
CA GLY A 248 -16.07 13.68 -18.82
C GLY A 248 -16.33 12.65 -19.91
N ALA A 249 -15.38 12.38 -20.78
CA ALA A 249 -15.51 11.34 -21.81
C ALA A 249 -15.70 9.95 -21.20
N ARG A 250 -14.96 9.61 -20.12
CA ARG A 250 -15.08 8.30 -19.44
C ARG A 250 -16.34 8.14 -18.59
N LEU A 251 -17.02 9.22 -18.26
CA LEU A 251 -18.27 9.17 -17.48
C LEU A 251 -19.51 9.06 -18.37
N ILE A 252 -19.36 9.27 -19.70
CA ILE A 252 -20.45 9.21 -20.68
C ILE A 252 -20.52 7.83 -21.38
N ASP A 253 -19.41 7.11 -21.44
CA ASP A 253 -19.30 5.72 -21.92
C ASP A 253 -19.75 4.72 -20.84
#